data_f26ac728457198bbe2874c1c2ffbaffa
#
_entry.id   f26ac728457198bbe2874c1c2ffbaffa
#
_cell.length_a   1.000
_cell.length_b   1.000
_cell.length_c   1.000
_cell.angle_alpha   90.00
_cell.angle_beta   90.00
_cell.angle_gamma   90.00
#
_symmetry.space_group_name_H-M   'P 1'
#
loop_
_entity.id
_entity.type
_entity.pdbx_description
1 polymer ?
#
loop_
_entity_poly.entity_id
_entity_poly.type
_entity_poly.pdbx_seq_one_letter_code
_entity_poly.pdbx_strand_id
1 'polypeptide(L)'
;MNEQELRANNQLSDWCVHNLNTKPQLPYPADTFDYVLCAVSIQYLTAPIEVLKSALGVLRKRGRIVIAMSHRLFPTKAVSIFQHIAPEDRIKLVSSYLEIAGFDEVTALDRSPTNADPLWIVTGLKVS
;
A
#
# COMPACT_ATOMS: atom_id res chain seq x y z
N MET A 1 -5.50 6.11 12.74
CA MET A 1 -4.07 6.22 13.09
C MET A 1 -3.93 7.04 14.37
N ASN A 2 -3.04 6.64 15.25
CA ASN A 2 -2.89 7.26 16.57
C ASN A 2 -1.73 8.27 16.55
N GLU A 3 -2.06 9.54 16.76
CA GLU A 3 -1.06 10.62 16.78
C GLU A 3 -0.02 10.42 17.88
N GLN A 4 -0.44 9.94 19.05
CA GLN A 4 0.47 9.72 20.18
C GLN A 4 1.52 8.65 19.85
N GLU A 5 1.12 7.58 19.20
CA GLU A 5 2.05 6.53 18.76
C GLU A 5 3.06 7.06 17.75
N LEU A 6 2.60 7.86 16.78
CA LEU A 6 3.48 8.48 15.80
C LEU A 6 4.48 9.43 16.46
N ARG A 7 4.02 10.25 17.39
CA ARG A 7 4.85 11.22 18.10
C ARG A 7 5.89 10.52 18.97
N ALA A 8 5.54 9.39 19.58
CA ALA A 8 6.43 8.63 20.45
C ALA A 8 7.45 7.80 19.68
N ASN A 9 7.26 7.57 18.38
CA ASN A 9 8.16 6.75 17.58
C ASN A 9 9.36 7.56 17.11
N ASN A 10 10.50 7.41 17.81
CA ASN A 10 11.74 8.14 17.51
C ASN A 10 12.49 7.61 16.29
N GLN A 11 12.02 6.56 15.64
CA GLN A 11 12.56 6.10 14.36
C GLN A 11 12.06 6.94 13.18
N LEU A 12 10.99 7.71 13.37
CA LEU A 12 10.43 8.55 12.31
C LEU A 12 11.19 9.88 12.22
N SER A 13 11.57 10.26 10.99
CA SER A 13 12.14 11.59 10.72
C SER A 13 11.04 12.65 10.66
N ASP A 14 9.85 12.26 10.20
CA ASP A 14 8.67 13.11 10.10
C ASP A 14 7.42 12.24 10.15
N TRP A 15 6.28 12.82 10.47
CA TRP A 15 5.02 12.10 10.52
C TRP A 15 3.84 13.08 10.39
N CYS A 16 2.71 12.54 9.93
CA CYS A 16 1.45 13.27 9.92
C CYS A 16 0.29 12.30 10.07
N VAL A 17 -0.85 12.81 10.53
CA VAL A 17 -2.10 12.06 10.54
C VAL A 17 -2.89 12.45 9.30
N HIS A 18 -3.26 11.45 8.47
CA HIS A 18 -3.93 11.67 7.21
C HIS A 18 -4.89 10.52 6.91
N ASN A 19 -6.13 10.85 6.59
CA ASN A 19 -7.12 9.84 6.21
C ASN A 19 -7.23 9.75 4.69
N LEU A 20 -6.65 8.70 4.12
CA LEU A 20 -6.63 8.47 2.67
C LEU A 20 -8.01 8.17 2.09
N ASN A 21 -8.98 7.73 2.90
CA ASN A 21 -10.35 7.53 2.44
C ASN A 21 -11.13 8.83 2.31
N THR A 22 -10.69 9.87 3.00
CA THR A 22 -11.25 11.23 2.87
C THR A 22 -10.51 12.02 1.81
N LYS A 23 -9.17 11.91 1.80
CA LYS A 23 -8.29 12.59 0.84
C LYS A 23 -7.27 11.57 0.31
N PRO A 24 -7.50 11.00 -0.88
CA PRO A 24 -6.61 9.96 -1.41
C PRO A 24 -5.23 10.47 -1.84
N GLN A 25 -5.03 11.78 -1.91
CA GLN A 25 -3.71 12.35 -2.23
C GLN A 25 -2.82 12.35 -0.99
N LEU A 26 -1.61 11.85 -1.14
CA LEU A 26 -0.58 11.92 -0.10
C LEU A 26 -0.14 13.38 0.10
N PRO A 27 0.04 13.83 1.35
CA PRO A 27 0.35 15.23 1.65
C PRO A 27 1.85 15.53 1.49
N TYR A 28 2.42 15.16 0.36
CA TYR A 28 3.85 15.35 0.08
C TYR A 28 4.05 15.82 -1.36
N PRO A 29 5.14 16.57 -1.62
CA PRO A 29 5.44 17.01 -2.98
C PRO A 29 5.84 15.85 -3.89
N ALA A 30 5.81 16.12 -5.21
CA ALA A 30 6.24 15.16 -6.21
C ALA A 30 7.74 14.85 -6.08
N ASP A 31 8.12 13.65 -6.51
CA ASP A 31 9.53 13.22 -6.62
C ASP A 31 10.32 13.37 -5.32
N THR A 32 9.71 13.00 -4.19
CA THR A 32 10.30 13.17 -2.86
C THR A 32 10.89 11.88 -2.30
N PHE A 33 10.27 10.74 -2.57
CA PHE A 33 10.62 9.48 -1.91
C PHE A 33 11.21 8.47 -2.88
N ASP A 34 12.13 7.66 -2.37
CA ASP A 34 12.69 6.52 -3.08
C ASP A 34 11.80 5.27 -2.95
N TYR A 35 11.12 5.15 -1.82
CA TYR A 35 10.20 4.04 -1.53
C TYR A 35 8.91 4.55 -0.89
N VAL A 36 7.81 3.89 -1.25
CA VAL A 36 6.54 4.00 -0.54
C VAL A 36 6.18 2.62 -0.04
N LEU A 37 5.87 2.51 1.24
CA LEU A 37 5.50 1.25 1.88
C LEU A 37 4.05 1.30 2.32
N CYS A 38 3.29 0.27 1.98
CA CYS A 38 1.91 0.11 2.42
C CYS A 38 1.82 -1.23 3.15
N ALA A 39 1.75 -1.19 4.47
CA ALA A 39 1.82 -2.37 5.30
C ALA A 39 0.43 -2.80 5.79
N VAL A 40 -0.06 -3.92 5.30
CA VAL A 40 -1.28 -4.62 5.74
C VAL A 40 -2.50 -3.68 5.84
N SER A 41 -2.65 -2.78 4.86
CA SER A 41 -3.71 -1.75 4.91
C SER A 41 -4.38 -1.46 3.57
N ILE A 42 -3.88 -2.01 2.46
CA ILE A 42 -4.44 -1.74 1.13
C ILE A 42 -5.93 -2.13 1.04
N GLN A 43 -6.34 -3.16 1.76
CA GLN A 43 -7.72 -3.67 1.76
C GLN A 43 -8.72 -2.71 2.40
N TYR A 44 -8.25 -1.67 3.09
CA TYR A 44 -9.12 -0.69 3.76
C TYR A 44 -9.31 0.60 2.95
N LEU A 45 -8.65 0.72 1.80
CA LEU A 45 -8.74 1.92 0.95
C LEU A 45 -10.00 1.84 0.08
N THR A 46 -10.80 2.90 0.10
CA THR A 46 -12.02 3.00 -0.72
C THR A 46 -11.73 3.52 -2.13
N ALA A 47 -10.62 4.23 -2.33
CA ALA A 47 -10.16 4.71 -3.63
C ALA A 47 -8.71 4.31 -3.87
N PRO A 48 -8.41 2.98 -3.93
CA PRO A 48 -7.03 2.50 -3.96
C PRO A 48 -6.24 2.97 -5.18
N ILE A 49 -6.86 3.05 -6.35
CA ILE A 49 -6.17 3.47 -7.57
C ILE A 49 -5.74 4.94 -7.46
N GLU A 50 -6.60 5.80 -6.92
CA GLU A 50 -6.25 7.22 -6.71
C GLU A 50 -5.12 7.39 -5.71
N VAL A 51 -5.13 6.62 -4.62
CA VAL A 51 -4.05 6.61 -3.64
C VAL A 51 -2.75 6.15 -4.28
N LEU A 52 -2.79 5.09 -5.08
CA LEU A 52 -1.60 4.55 -5.75
C LEU A 52 -1.08 5.48 -6.83
N LYS A 53 -1.95 6.20 -7.55
CA LYS A 53 -1.50 7.26 -8.47
C LYS A 53 -0.79 8.38 -7.73
N SER A 54 -1.29 8.76 -6.57
CA SER A 54 -0.65 9.75 -5.71
C SER A 54 0.71 9.25 -5.22
N ALA A 55 0.80 7.97 -4.83
CA ALA A 55 2.06 7.35 -4.43
C ALA A 55 3.08 7.39 -5.58
N LEU A 56 2.63 7.11 -6.80
CA LEU A 56 3.49 7.22 -7.98
C LEU A 56 4.03 8.65 -8.14
N GLY A 57 3.17 9.64 -7.91
CA GLY A 57 3.55 11.05 -8.00
C GLY A 57 4.62 11.47 -7.00
N VAL A 58 4.56 10.98 -5.76
CA VAL A 58 5.54 11.35 -4.73
C VAL A 58 6.83 10.55 -4.81
N LEU A 59 6.87 9.47 -5.58
CA LEU A 59 8.09 8.70 -5.82
C LEU A 59 8.99 9.39 -6.81
N ARG A 60 10.29 9.31 -6.58
CA ARG A 60 11.30 9.69 -7.56
C ARG A 60 11.31 8.67 -8.69
N LYS A 61 11.83 9.09 -9.85
CA LYS A 61 12.09 8.19 -10.97
C LYS A 61 12.94 7.01 -10.47
N ARG A 62 12.56 5.78 -10.81
CA ARG A 62 13.12 4.52 -10.34
C ARG A 62 12.80 4.19 -8.88
N GLY A 63 11.93 4.97 -8.25
CA GLY A 63 11.39 4.65 -6.94
C GLY A 63 10.44 3.46 -6.98
N ARG A 64 10.27 2.80 -5.84
CA ARG A 64 9.44 1.61 -5.73
C ARG A 64 8.34 1.78 -4.71
N ILE A 65 7.20 1.14 -5.00
CA ILE A 65 6.19 0.89 -4.00
C ILE A 65 6.28 -0.57 -3.55
N VAL A 66 6.10 -0.80 -2.25
CA VAL A 66 6.07 -2.14 -1.65
C VAL A 66 4.80 -2.25 -0.84
N ILE A 67 3.93 -3.19 -1.23
CA ILE A 67 2.67 -3.44 -0.55
C ILE A 67 2.75 -4.80 0.14
N ALA A 68 2.68 -4.80 1.46
CA ALA A 68 2.66 -6.02 2.25
C ALA A 68 1.21 -6.40 2.58
N MET A 69 0.88 -7.66 2.35
CA MET A 69 -0.48 -8.19 2.52
C MET A 69 -0.46 -9.48 3.32
N SER A 70 -1.57 -9.73 4.03
CA SER A 70 -1.84 -11.00 4.70
C SER A 70 -3.26 -11.44 4.32
N HIS A 71 -3.63 -12.69 4.67
CA HIS A 71 -5.00 -13.15 4.49
C HIS A 71 -5.96 -12.53 5.51
N ARG A 72 -5.41 -11.97 6.61
CA ARG A 72 -6.22 -11.36 7.67
C ARG A 72 -6.76 -10.01 7.24
N LEU A 73 -7.98 -9.70 7.69
CA LEU A 73 -8.58 -8.38 7.56
C LEU A 73 -9.63 -8.21 8.67
N PHE A 74 -9.95 -6.95 8.96
CA PHE A 74 -11.06 -6.63 9.87
C PHE A 74 -12.32 -6.45 9.03
N PRO A 75 -13.31 -7.37 9.11
CA PRO A 75 -14.49 -7.33 8.23
C PRO A 75 -15.26 -6.02 8.26
N THR A 76 -15.26 -5.33 9.40
CA THR A 76 -15.95 -4.05 9.55
C THR A 76 -15.23 -2.89 8.88
N LYS A 77 -13.95 -3.05 8.50
CA LYS A 77 -13.11 -2.00 7.92
C LYS A 77 -12.69 -2.27 6.48
N ALA A 78 -12.58 -3.56 6.11
CA ALA A 78 -12.16 -3.92 4.77
C ALA A 78 -13.24 -3.60 3.74
N VAL A 79 -12.84 -3.13 2.56
CA VAL A 79 -13.77 -2.90 1.46
C VAL A 79 -14.36 -4.22 0.97
N SER A 80 -15.58 -4.18 0.46
CA SER A 80 -16.38 -5.36 0.14
C SER A 80 -15.68 -6.36 -0.76
N ILE A 81 -14.98 -5.88 -1.80
CA ILE A 81 -14.32 -6.76 -2.75
C ILE A 81 -13.30 -7.68 -2.08
N PHE A 82 -12.55 -7.19 -1.08
CA PHE A 82 -11.56 -8.00 -0.36
C PHE A 82 -12.20 -9.08 0.50
N GLN A 83 -13.45 -8.88 0.91
CA GLN A 83 -14.18 -9.87 1.72
C GLN A 83 -14.76 -11.01 0.88
N HIS A 84 -14.96 -10.79 -0.42
CA HIS A 84 -15.68 -11.71 -1.30
C HIS A 84 -14.79 -12.48 -2.27
N ILE A 85 -13.48 -12.26 -2.26
CA ILE A 85 -12.54 -12.97 -3.14
C ILE A 85 -11.57 -13.81 -2.31
N ALA A 86 -11.05 -14.86 -2.93
CA ALA A 86 -10.04 -15.71 -2.31
C ALA A 86 -8.75 -14.92 -2.04
N PRO A 87 -7.96 -15.29 -1.02
CA PRO A 87 -6.69 -14.59 -0.73
C PRO A 87 -5.75 -14.48 -1.93
N GLU A 88 -5.66 -15.51 -2.75
CA GLU A 88 -4.81 -15.51 -3.95
C GLU A 88 -5.28 -14.46 -4.97
N ASP A 89 -6.59 -14.25 -5.07
CA ASP A 89 -7.19 -13.28 -5.97
C ASP A 89 -6.97 -11.85 -5.48
N ARG A 90 -6.75 -11.65 -4.19
CA ARG A 90 -6.38 -10.35 -3.63
C ARG A 90 -5.03 -9.88 -4.16
N ILE A 91 -4.08 -10.78 -4.31
CA ILE A 91 -2.76 -10.49 -4.89
C ILE A 91 -2.93 -10.01 -6.33
N LYS A 92 -3.75 -10.71 -7.12
CA LYS A 92 -4.04 -10.33 -8.51
C LYS A 92 -4.73 -8.97 -8.58
N LEU A 93 -5.66 -8.72 -7.69
CA LEU A 93 -6.38 -7.44 -7.63
C LEU A 93 -5.43 -6.28 -7.34
N VAL A 94 -4.56 -6.43 -6.34
CA VAL A 94 -3.59 -5.37 -5.98
C VAL A 94 -2.58 -5.16 -7.10
N SER A 95 -2.12 -6.23 -7.76
CA SER A 95 -1.25 -6.11 -8.93
C SER A 95 -1.92 -5.31 -10.04
N SER A 96 -3.21 -5.55 -10.29
CA SER A 96 -3.99 -4.78 -11.26
C SER A 96 -4.13 -3.31 -10.86
N TYR A 97 -4.30 -3.02 -9.58
CA TYR A 97 -4.34 -1.64 -9.09
C TYR A 97 -3.04 -0.91 -9.43
N LEU A 98 -1.90 -1.54 -9.22
CA LEU A 98 -0.60 -0.94 -9.50
C LEU A 98 -0.43 -0.68 -11.00
N GLU A 99 -0.81 -1.64 -11.85
CA GLU A 99 -0.72 -1.49 -13.30
C GLU A 99 -1.60 -0.35 -13.79
N ILE A 100 -2.85 -0.28 -13.31
CA ILE A 100 -3.79 0.79 -13.68
C ILE A 100 -3.27 2.15 -13.20
N ALA A 101 -2.67 2.20 -12.00
CA ALA A 101 -2.12 3.44 -11.46
C ALA A 101 -0.89 3.96 -12.22
N GLY A 102 -0.24 3.12 -13.02
CA GLY A 102 0.87 3.53 -13.87
C GLY A 102 2.22 2.96 -13.48
N PHE A 103 2.27 2.01 -12.54
CA PHE A 103 3.52 1.34 -12.17
C PHE A 103 3.93 0.31 -13.21
N ASP A 104 5.24 0.16 -13.39
CA ASP A 104 5.85 -0.85 -14.24
C ASP A 104 6.47 -1.96 -13.39
N GLU A 105 6.86 -3.06 -14.02
CA GLU A 105 7.52 -4.19 -13.37
C GLU A 105 6.78 -4.63 -12.11
N VAL A 106 5.46 -4.79 -12.20
CA VAL A 106 4.63 -5.24 -11.09
C VAL A 106 4.92 -6.72 -10.84
N THR A 107 5.38 -7.03 -9.63
CA THR A 107 5.71 -8.40 -9.22
C THR A 107 5.08 -8.74 -7.88
N ALA A 108 4.81 -10.03 -7.67
CA ALA A 108 4.28 -10.54 -6.42
C ALA A 108 5.21 -11.62 -5.87
N LEU A 109 5.50 -11.55 -4.58
CA LEU A 109 6.39 -12.46 -3.87
C LEU A 109 5.67 -13.04 -2.66
N ASP A 110 5.88 -14.33 -2.41
CA ASP A 110 5.43 -14.98 -1.19
C ASP A 110 6.61 -15.04 -0.21
N ARG A 111 6.47 -14.35 0.90
CA ARG A 111 7.45 -14.32 2.00
C ARG A 111 6.85 -14.88 3.28
N SER A 112 5.89 -15.79 3.15
CA SER A 112 5.18 -16.36 4.29
C SER A 112 6.15 -17.12 5.20
N PRO A 113 6.14 -16.81 6.53
CA PRO A 113 6.92 -17.61 7.47
C PRO A 113 6.33 -18.99 7.64
N THR A 114 7.15 -19.96 8.04
CA THR A 114 6.70 -21.30 8.38
C THR A 114 5.84 -21.26 9.66
N ASN A 115 4.68 -21.91 9.64
CA ASN A 115 3.77 -22.00 10.80
C ASN A 115 3.24 -20.65 11.30
N ALA A 116 3.12 -19.66 10.41
CA ALA A 116 2.55 -18.36 10.73
C ALA A 116 1.63 -17.90 9.61
N ASP A 117 0.99 -16.75 9.79
CA ASP A 117 0.13 -16.15 8.77
C ASP A 117 0.91 -15.89 7.49
N PRO A 118 0.26 -16.04 6.32
CA PRO A 118 0.91 -15.70 5.06
C PRO A 118 1.31 -14.22 5.01
N LEU A 119 2.44 -13.98 4.34
CA LEU A 119 2.89 -12.64 4.02
C LEU A 119 3.19 -12.58 2.53
N TRP A 120 2.43 -11.76 1.82
CA TRP A 120 2.60 -11.54 0.39
C TRP A 120 3.06 -10.12 0.14
N ILE A 121 4.01 -9.97 -0.76
CA ILE A 121 4.58 -8.68 -1.13
C ILE A 121 4.27 -8.42 -2.60
N VAL A 122 3.64 -7.29 -2.89
CA VAL A 122 3.42 -6.84 -4.26
C VAL A 122 4.21 -5.55 -4.46
N THR A 123 5.02 -5.49 -5.50
CA THR A 123 5.88 -4.33 -5.76
C THR A 123 5.62 -3.75 -7.15
N GLY A 124 5.92 -2.47 -7.30
CA GLY A 124 5.88 -1.78 -8.58
C GLY A 124 7.00 -0.75 -8.66
N LEU A 125 7.41 -0.41 -9.88
CA LEU A 125 8.49 0.52 -10.17
C LEU A 125 7.97 1.74 -10.92
N LYS A 126 8.43 2.92 -10.51
CA LYS A 126 8.22 4.16 -11.28
C LYS A 126 9.34 4.30 -12.30
N VAL A 127 9.01 4.13 -13.58
CA VAL A 127 10.02 4.19 -14.67
C VAL A 127 10.19 5.61 -15.19
N SER A 128 9.12 6.38 -15.24
CA SER A 128 9.19 7.73 -15.83
C SER A 128 8.58 8.80 -14.95
#